data_5ebb531e95d65fab4dfbc7ecdbc2ef1d
#
_entry.id   5ebb531e95d65fab4dfbc7ecdbc2ef1d
#
_cell.length_a   1.000
_cell.length_b   1.000
_cell.length_c   1.000
_cell.angle_alpha   90.00
_cell.angle_beta   90.00
_cell.angle_gamma   90.00
#
_symmetry.space_group_name_H-M   'P 1'
#
loop_
_entity.id
_entity.type
_entity.pdbx_description
1 polymer ?
#
loop_
_entity_poly.entity_id
_entity_poly.type
_entity_poly.pdbx_seq_one_letter_code
_entity_poly.pdbx_strand_id
1 'polypeptide(L)'
;LNKYIDEKIIINQLQLSITNTGMIDSGLNVNMKINSSIDRDGSILEYCRLKDITIQAWSPFQYGMFEGVFLDNDKFPELNNKINEIAAIKGVSNTAIATAWILRHPAKIQPIVGTTNQNRLKDICKASQINLTRQEWYEIYRAAGNKLP
;
A
#
# COMPACT_ATOMS: atom_id res chain seq x y z
N LEU A 1 -3.98 20.19 14.90
CA LEU A 1 -2.64 20.65 15.28
C LEU A 1 -2.27 21.93 14.53
N ASN A 2 -2.36 22.01 13.21
CA ASN A 2 -1.99 23.20 12.39
C ASN A 2 -2.68 24.53 12.78
N LYS A 3 -3.70 24.52 13.66
CA LYS A 3 -4.30 25.72 14.25
C LYS A 3 -3.57 26.24 15.49
N TYR A 4 -2.66 25.44 16.05
CA TYR A 4 -2.06 25.67 17.36
C TYR A 4 -0.51 25.66 17.33
N ILE A 5 0.07 25.45 16.16
CA ILE A 5 1.51 25.45 15.93
C ILE A 5 1.83 26.32 14.72
N ASP A 6 2.94 27.00 14.74
CA ASP A 6 3.39 27.87 13.65
C ASP A 6 3.93 27.09 12.45
N GLU A 7 4.55 25.91 12.72
CA GLU A 7 5.08 25.04 11.70
C GLU A 7 4.00 24.17 11.06
N LYS A 8 4.06 24.04 9.73
CA LYS A 8 3.14 23.17 8.97
C LYS A 8 3.53 21.71 9.16
N ILE A 9 2.56 20.86 9.54
CA ILE A 9 2.70 19.41 9.47
C ILE A 9 2.68 19.00 8.00
N ILE A 10 3.74 18.34 7.53
CA ILE A 10 3.94 17.95 6.14
C ILE A 10 3.96 16.44 5.93
N ILE A 11 4.00 15.64 7.01
CA ILE A 11 4.05 14.17 6.97
C ILE A 11 3.05 13.60 7.96
N ASN A 12 2.38 12.52 7.56
CA ASN A 12 1.57 11.67 8.43
C ASN A 12 1.92 10.20 8.18
N GLN A 13 2.33 9.49 9.23
CA GLN A 13 2.65 8.07 9.13
C GLN A 13 1.41 7.22 9.45
N LEU A 14 0.98 6.42 8.47
CA LEU A 14 -0.20 5.58 8.53
C LEU A 14 0.15 4.14 8.13
N GLN A 15 -0.54 3.16 8.68
CA GLN A 15 -0.37 1.78 8.25
C GLN A 15 -0.99 1.59 6.86
N LEU A 16 -0.19 1.09 5.92
CA LEU A 16 -0.67 0.67 4.61
C LEU A 16 0.19 -0.48 4.07
N SER A 17 -0.47 -1.55 3.69
CA SER A 17 0.10 -2.64 2.91
C SER A 17 -0.97 -3.17 1.96
N ILE A 18 -0.61 -4.11 1.06
CA ILE A 18 -1.58 -4.76 0.15
C ILE A 18 -2.68 -5.51 0.92
N THR A 19 -2.36 -6.01 2.11
CA THR A 19 -3.28 -6.72 3.01
C THR A 19 -3.89 -5.85 4.11
N ASN A 20 -3.56 -4.56 4.15
CA ASN A 20 -4.14 -3.57 5.06
C ASN A 20 -4.44 -2.28 4.28
N THR A 21 -5.59 -2.25 3.65
CA THR A 21 -6.00 -1.24 2.66
C THR A 21 -7.08 -0.29 3.20
N GLY A 22 -7.39 -0.32 4.50
CA GLY A 22 -8.53 0.36 5.10
C GLY A 22 -8.67 1.85 4.73
N MET A 23 -7.55 2.58 4.60
CA MET A 23 -7.61 4.01 4.27
C MET A 23 -8.00 4.30 2.80
N ILE A 24 -7.95 3.29 1.92
CA ILE A 24 -8.35 3.44 0.50
C ILE A 24 -9.67 2.74 0.17
N ASP A 25 -10.10 1.80 0.99
CA ASP A 25 -11.24 0.92 0.70
C ASP A 25 -12.56 1.68 0.62
N SER A 26 -12.81 2.60 1.54
CA SER A 26 -14.06 3.36 1.57
C SER A 26 -14.26 4.19 0.30
N GLY A 27 -13.18 4.76 -0.25
CA GLY A 27 -13.21 5.51 -1.50
C GLY A 27 -13.39 4.63 -2.74
N LEU A 28 -12.86 3.40 -2.73
CA LEU A 28 -13.02 2.44 -3.83
C LEU A 28 -14.41 1.79 -3.84
N ASN A 29 -14.98 1.54 -2.66
CA ASN A 29 -16.25 0.82 -2.49
C ASN A 29 -17.42 1.76 -2.19
N VAL A 30 -17.33 3.01 -2.59
CA VAL A 30 -18.39 4.01 -2.40
C VAL A 30 -19.73 3.50 -2.97
N ASN A 31 -20.82 3.73 -2.24
CA ASN A 31 -22.19 3.25 -2.55
C ASN A 31 -22.42 1.74 -2.45
N MET A 32 -21.44 0.93 -2.10
CA MET A 32 -21.64 -0.49 -1.84
C MET A 32 -22.12 -0.73 -0.39
N LYS A 33 -23.06 -1.67 -0.21
CA LYS A 33 -23.53 -2.09 1.12
C LYS A 33 -22.65 -3.20 1.69
N ILE A 34 -21.35 -2.94 1.80
CA ILE A 34 -20.37 -3.88 2.36
C ILE A 34 -19.51 -3.20 3.44
N ASN A 35 -18.87 -4.02 4.26
CA ASN A 35 -18.10 -3.52 5.40
C ASN A 35 -16.93 -2.60 5.01
N SER A 36 -16.29 -2.87 3.88
CA SER A 36 -15.16 -2.08 3.37
C SER A 36 -15.55 -0.70 2.80
N SER A 37 -16.86 -0.42 2.59
CA SER A 37 -17.34 0.90 2.18
C SER A 37 -17.51 1.88 3.35
N ILE A 38 -17.38 1.40 4.60
CA ILE A 38 -17.56 2.23 5.78
C ILE A 38 -16.27 2.99 6.07
N ASP A 39 -16.34 4.31 6.02
CA ASP A 39 -15.24 5.17 6.48
C ASP A 39 -15.07 5.03 8.01
N ARG A 40 -13.88 4.59 8.43
CA ARG A 40 -13.51 4.37 9.83
C ARG A 40 -12.38 5.26 10.31
N ASP A 41 -11.75 5.96 9.40
CA ASP A 41 -10.55 6.76 9.68
C ASP A 41 -10.76 8.27 9.50
N GLY A 42 -11.99 8.69 9.22
CA GLY A 42 -12.33 10.10 9.04
C GLY A 42 -11.77 10.69 7.75
N SER A 43 -11.68 9.87 6.69
CA SER A 43 -11.17 10.27 5.38
C SER A 43 -9.76 10.87 5.44
N ILE A 44 -8.88 10.25 6.22
CA ILE A 44 -7.52 10.75 6.46
C ILE A 44 -6.71 10.85 5.17
N LEU A 45 -6.92 9.95 4.22
CA LEU A 45 -6.26 9.96 2.91
C LEU A 45 -6.60 11.25 2.15
N GLU A 46 -7.90 11.57 2.03
CA GLU A 46 -8.39 12.74 1.34
C GLU A 46 -7.96 14.01 2.04
N TYR A 47 -7.99 14.02 3.37
CA TYR A 47 -7.50 15.16 4.16
C TYR A 47 -6.02 15.42 3.89
N CYS A 48 -5.17 14.39 3.92
CA CYS A 48 -3.74 14.51 3.65
C CYS A 48 -3.49 15.06 2.24
N ARG A 49 -4.21 14.53 1.24
CA ARG A 49 -4.13 15.03 -0.15
C ARG A 49 -4.56 16.49 -0.28
N LEU A 50 -5.66 16.88 0.36
CA LEU A 50 -6.16 18.25 0.35
C LEU A 50 -5.19 19.25 0.99
N LYS A 51 -4.42 18.80 1.99
CA LYS A 51 -3.50 19.65 2.76
C LYS A 51 -2.04 19.51 2.33
N ASP A 52 -1.75 18.79 1.24
CA ASP A 52 -0.39 18.51 0.80
C ASP A 52 0.49 17.88 1.89
N ILE A 53 -0.11 16.97 2.66
CA ILE A 53 0.58 16.17 3.68
C ILE A 53 0.99 14.86 3.04
N THR A 54 2.27 14.54 3.05
CA THR A 54 2.79 13.27 2.55
C THR A 54 2.41 12.14 3.50
N ILE A 55 1.75 11.09 2.99
CA ILE A 55 1.50 9.87 3.73
C ILE A 55 2.75 9.00 3.67
N GLN A 56 3.25 8.59 4.83
CA GLN A 56 4.29 7.58 4.96
C GLN A 56 3.66 6.27 5.41
N ALA A 57 3.67 5.25 4.52
CA ALA A 57 3.13 3.93 4.79
C ALA A 57 4.11 3.12 5.63
N TRP A 58 3.84 2.93 6.92
CA TRP A 58 4.62 2.02 7.74
C TRP A 58 4.11 0.58 7.62
N SER A 59 4.96 -0.40 7.93
CA SER A 59 4.69 -1.84 7.79
C SER A 59 4.19 -2.27 6.39
N PRO A 60 4.85 -1.84 5.30
CA PRO A 60 4.34 -2.00 3.93
C PRO A 60 4.23 -3.46 3.46
N PHE A 61 4.81 -4.42 4.19
CA PHE A 61 4.78 -5.85 3.87
C PHE A 61 4.05 -6.69 4.90
N GLN A 62 3.52 -6.08 5.97
CA GLN A 62 2.86 -6.79 7.05
C GLN A 62 1.34 -6.89 6.83
N TYR A 63 0.75 -7.98 7.32
CA TYR A 63 -0.70 -8.20 7.30
C TYR A 63 -1.39 -7.93 8.65
N GLY A 64 -0.64 -7.48 9.62
CA GLY A 64 -1.07 -7.04 10.95
C GLY A 64 0.13 -6.43 11.68
N MET A 65 -0.10 -5.92 12.90
CA MET A 65 0.95 -5.23 13.63
C MET A 65 2.09 -6.18 14.05
N PHE A 66 1.75 -7.44 14.39
CA PHE A 66 2.71 -8.45 14.88
C PHE A 66 2.55 -9.82 14.21
N GLU A 67 1.63 -9.96 13.26
CA GLU A 67 1.27 -11.25 12.66
C GLU A 67 2.26 -11.72 11.59
N GLY A 68 3.10 -10.82 11.11
CA GLY A 68 4.15 -11.16 10.15
C GLY A 68 3.98 -10.56 8.76
N VAL A 69 4.78 -11.07 7.82
CA VAL A 69 4.86 -10.58 6.43
C VAL A 69 3.98 -11.44 5.53
N PHE A 70 3.25 -10.83 4.61
CA PHE A 70 2.39 -11.55 3.65
C PHE A 70 3.17 -12.14 2.47
N LEU A 71 4.33 -11.55 2.11
CA LEU A 71 5.18 -12.07 1.03
C LEU A 71 5.72 -13.47 1.38
N ASP A 72 5.59 -14.39 0.42
CA ASP A 72 6.00 -15.79 0.55
C ASP A 72 5.35 -16.53 1.74
N ASN A 73 4.15 -16.10 2.15
CA ASN A 73 3.40 -16.67 3.26
C ASN A 73 2.21 -17.49 2.74
N ASP A 74 2.12 -18.73 3.18
CA ASP A 74 1.08 -19.70 2.77
C ASP A 74 -0.35 -19.27 3.12
N LYS A 75 -0.52 -18.29 4.01
CA LYS A 75 -1.83 -17.69 4.30
C LYS A 75 -2.38 -16.86 3.13
N PHE A 76 -1.52 -16.45 2.18
CA PHE A 76 -1.89 -15.56 1.07
C PHE A 76 -1.48 -16.14 -0.29
N PRO A 77 -1.91 -17.37 -0.63
CA PRO A 77 -1.43 -18.05 -1.84
C PRO A 77 -1.84 -17.30 -3.12
N GLU A 78 -3.07 -16.82 -3.21
CA GLU A 78 -3.55 -16.08 -4.39
C GLU A 78 -2.79 -14.77 -4.59
N LEU A 79 -2.56 -14.03 -3.50
CA LEU A 79 -1.80 -12.79 -3.53
C LEU A 79 -0.35 -13.03 -3.96
N ASN A 80 0.32 -14.02 -3.36
CA ASN A 80 1.71 -14.33 -3.70
C ASN A 80 1.85 -14.85 -5.13
N ASN A 81 0.92 -15.68 -5.61
CA ASN A 81 0.91 -16.13 -7.00
C ASN A 81 0.80 -14.93 -7.96
N LYS A 82 -0.11 -13.99 -7.70
CA LYS A 82 -0.29 -12.80 -8.56
C LYS A 82 0.93 -11.88 -8.52
N ILE A 83 1.50 -11.62 -7.36
CA ILE A 83 2.72 -10.81 -7.22
C ILE A 83 3.89 -11.46 -7.97
N ASN A 84 4.08 -12.77 -7.81
CA ASN A 84 5.16 -13.52 -8.44
C ASN A 84 5.01 -13.59 -9.97
N GLU A 85 3.79 -13.74 -10.49
CA GLU A 85 3.48 -13.66 -11.92
C GLU A 85 3.94 -12.33 -12.51
N ILE A 86 3.54 -11.22 -11.90
CA ILE A 86 3.89 -9.87 -12.36
C ILE A 86 5.40 -9.63 -12.20
N ALA A 87 6.00 -10.10 -11.12
CA ALA A 87 7.44 -10.00 -10.86
C ALA A 87 8.25 -10.72 -11.95
N ALA A 88 7.83 -11.93 -12.35
CA ALA A 88 8.46 -12.69 -13.41
C ALA A 88 8.37 -11.97 -14.77
N ILE A 89 7.19 -11.44 -15.12
CA ILE A 89 6.98 -10.68 -16.36
C ILE A 89 7.88 -9.43 -16.42
N LYS A 90 8.05 -8.75 -15.28
CA LYS A 90 8.84 -7.51 -15.21
C LYS A 90 10.32 -7.74 -14.89
N GLY A 91 10.75 -8.98 -14.63
CA GLY A 91 12.13 -9.32 -14.29
C GLY A 91 12.62 -8.71 -12.98
N VAL A 92 11.76 -8.63 -11.96
CA VAL A 92 12.05 -8.01 -10.66
C VAL A 92 11.63 -8.93 -9.51
N SER A 93 11.98 -8.57 -8.27
CA SER A 93 11.55 -9.35 -7.09
C SER A 93 10.09 -9.06 -6.70
N ASN A 94 9.47 -10.00 -5.99
CA ASN A 94 8.14 -9.82 -5.40
C ASN A 94 8.08 -8.63 -4.43
N THR A 95 9.14 -8.40 -3.66
CA THR A 95 9.28 -7.24 -2.77
C THR A 95 9.25 -5.93 -3.55
N ALA A 96 9.87 -5.87 -4.74
CA ALA A 96 9.84 -4.69 -5.60
C ALA A 96 8.42 -4.43 -6.12
N ILE A 97 7.67 -5.47 -6.51
CA ILE A 97 6.27 -5.35 -6.93
C ILE A 97 5.37 -4.85 -5.79
N ALA A 98 5.51 -5.43 -4.59
CA ALA A 98 4.73 -5.00 -3.43
C ALA A 98 4.98 -3.53 -3.06
N THR A 99 6.23 -3.08 -3.19
CA THR A 99 6.60 -1.67 -3.00
C THR A 99 6.03 -0.79 -4.11
N ALA A 100 6.15 -1.21 -5.37
CA ALA A 100 5.62 -0.49 -6.53
C ALA A 100 4.10 -0.32 -6.46
N TRP A 101 3.39 -1.28 -5.86
CA TRP A 101 1.95 -1.19 -5.64
C TRP A 101 1.57 0.02 -4.77
N ILE A 102 2.31 0.27 -3.69
CA ILE A 102 2.11 1.45 -2.82
C ILE A 102 2.47 2.74 -3.58
N LEU A 103 3.63 2.75 -4.25
CA LEU A 103 4.11 3.92 -5.01
C LEU A 103 3.19 4.31 -6.17
N ARG A 104 2.46 3.32 -6.73
CA ARG A 104 1.54 3.56 -7.85
C ARG A 104 0.30 4.35 -7.46
N HIS A 105 -0.03 4.40 -6.16
CA HIS A 105 -1.21 5.12 -5.68
C HIS A 105 -1.08 6.64 -5.97
N PRO A 106 -2.13 7.29 -6.52
CA PRO A 106 -2.06 8.71 -6.93
C PRO A 106 -1.84 9.69 -5.78
N ALA A 107 -2.01 9.26 -4.52
CA ALA A 107 -1.69 10.08 -3.34
C ALA A 107 -0.19 10.23 -3.07
N LYS A 108 0.69 9.68 -3.92
CA LYS A 108 2.16 9.75 -3.78
C LYS A 108 2.65 9.25 -2.42
N ILE A 109 2.12 8.12 -1.98
CA ILE A 109 2.43 7.51 -0.69
C ILE A 109 3.88 7.03 -0.68
N GLN A 110 4.62 7.36 0.37
CA GLN A 110 6.00 6.98 0.57
C GLN A 110 6.10 5.76 1.50
N PRO A 111 6.59 4.58 1.04
CA PRO A 111 6.77 3.43 1.90
C PRO A 111 7.95 3.62 2.86
N ILE A 112 7.74 3.27 4.13
CA ILE A 112 8.78 3.22 5.16
C ILE A 112 9.23 1.78 5.32
N VAL A 113 10.49 1.51 5.00
CA VAL A 113 11.03 0.15 5.00
C VAL A 113 12.01 -0.06 6.15
N GLY A 114 11.80 -1.13 6.92
CA GLY A 114 12.62 -1.50 8.08
C GLY A 114 13.48 -2.73 7.76
N THR A 115 14.40 -2.65 6.81
CA THR A 115 15.30 -3.76 6.49
C THR A 115 16.76 -3.36 6.60
N THR A 116 17.58 -4.25 7.18
CA THR A 116 19.05 -4.14 7.21
C THR A 116 19.72 -4.98 6.10
N ASN A 117 18.93 -5.77 5.37
CA ASN A 117 19.43 -6.58 4.26
C ASN A 117 19.65 -5.70 3.02
N GLN A 118 20.91 -5.52 2.62
CA GLN A 118 21.30 -4.67 1.50
C GLN A 118 20.67 -5.10 0.16
N ASN A 119 20.54 -6.40 -0.11
CA ASN A 119 19.97 -6.88 -1.36
C ASN A 119 18.46 -6.56 -1.42
N ARG A 120 17.76 -6.78 -0.30
CA ARG A 120 16.35 -6.40 -0.19
C ARG A 120 16.16 -4.89 -0.35
N LEU A 121 17.03 -4.08 0.24
CA LEU A 121 16.97 -2.62 0.08
C LEU A 121 17.17 -2.21 -1.39
N LYS A 122 18.15 -2.79 -2.08
CA LYS A 122 18.36 -2.55 -3.52
C LYS A 122 17.13 -2.92 -4.35
N ASP A 123 16.48 -4.04 -4.05
CA ASP A 123 15.27 -4.46 -4.75
C ASP A 123 14.09 -3.54 -4.47
N ILE A 124 13.92 -3.09 -3.24
CA ILE A 124 12.91 -2.08 -2.87
C ILE A 124 13.14 -0.78 -3.66
N CYS A 125 14.39 -0.32 -3.77
CA CYS A 125 14.71 0.90 -4.53
C CYS A 125 14.37 0.78 -6.01
N LYS A 126 14.47 -0.41 -6.63
CA LYS A 126 14.03 -0.65 -8.02
C LYS A 126 12.54 -0.37 -8.22
N ALA A 127 11.73 -0.46 -7.18
CA ALA A 127 10.28 -0.23 -7.25
C ALA A 127 9.92 1.15 -7.82
N SER A 128 10.77 2.16 -7.63
CA SER A 128 10.56 3.50 -8.17
C SER A 128 10.60 3.56 -9.70
N GLN A 129 11.19 2.55 -10.35
CA GLN A 129 11.28 2.42 -11.81
C GLN A 129 10.22 1.48 -12.39
N ILE A 130 9.46 0.80 -11.53
CA ILE A 130 8.44 -0.16 -11.96
C ILE A 130 7.12 0.59 -12.22
N ASN A 131 6.67 0.54 -13.46
CA ASN A 131 5.35 1.04 -13.80
C ASN A 131 4.33 -0.12 -13.77
N LEU A 132 3.54 -0.19 -12.71
CA LEU A 132 2.37 -1.07 -12.66
C LEU A 132 1.23 -0.42 -13.46
N THR A 133 0.64 -1.19 -14.37
CA THR A 133 -0.58 -0.78 -15.03
C THR A 133 -1.73 -0.66 -14.03
N ARG A 134 -2.81 0.03 -14.42
CA ARG A 134 -4.03 0.09 -13.61
C ARG A 134 -4.59 -1.31 -13.36
N GLN A 135 -4.58 -2.17 -14.38
CA GLN A 135 -5.08 -3.53 -14.29
C GLN A 135 -4.25 -4.35 -13.28
N GLU A 136 -2.92 -4.37 -13.40
CA GLU A 136 -2.03 -5.08 -12.46
C GLU A 136 -2.24 -4.62 -11.03
N TRP A 137 -2.43 -3.31 -10.80
CA TRP A 137 -2.67 -2.77 -9.47
C TRP A 137 -3.97 -3.33 -8.86
N TYR A 138 -5.06 -3.34 -9.62
CA TYR A 138 -6.34 -3.89 -9.15
C TYR A 138 -6.35 -5.42 -9.05
N GLU A 139 -5.62 -6.13 -9.91
CA GLU A 139 -5.46 -7.59 -9.79
C GLU A 139 -4.78 -7.97 -8.49
N ILE A 140 -3.72 -7.26 -8.10
CA ILE A 140 -3.04 -7.45 -6.81
C ILE A 140 -4.00 -7.12 -5.65
N TYR A 141 -4.72 -6.01 -5.72
CA TYR A 141 -5.69 -5.59 -4.71
C TYR A 141 -6.76 -6.68 -4.48
N ARG A 142 -7.32 -7.24 -5.56
CA ARG A 142 -8.31 -8.33 -5.49
C ARG A 142 -7.73 -9.64 -4.97
N ALA A 143 -6.53 -9.99 -5.38
CA ALA A 143 -5.84 -11.20 -4.93
C ALA A 143 -5.55 -11.20 -3.42
N ALA A 144 -5.50 -10.02 -2.80
CA ALA A 144 -5.43 -9.86 -1.34
C ALA A 144 -6.79 -10.07 -0.63
N GLY A 145 -7.86 -10.40 -1.37
CA GLY A 145 -9.21 -10.59 -0.82
C GLY A 145 -10.05 -9.32 -0.75
N ASN A 146 -9.53 -8.20 -1.20
CA ASN A 146 -10.24 -6.92 -1.18
C ASN A 146 -11.36 -6.89 -2.23
N LYS A 147 -12.41 -6.15 -1.93
CA LYS A 147 -13.61 -6.03 -2.80
C LYS A 147 -13.46 -4.84 -3.75
N LEU A 148 -14.02 -5.01 -4.93
CA LEU A 148 -14.21 -3.93 -5.92
C LEU A 148 -15.68 -3.85 -6.29
N PRO A 149 -16.15 -2.68 -6.73
CA PRO A 149 -17.48 -2.50 -7.29
C PRO A 149 -17.77 -3.44 -8.46
#